data_83b85c8f692acc05f514c8c8a2f3b3e8
#
_entry.id   83b85c8f692acc05f514c8c8a2f3b3e8
#
_cell.length_a   1.000
_cell.length_b   1.000
_cell.length_c   1.000
_cell.angle_alpha   90.00
_cell.angle_beta   90.00
_cell.angle_gamma   90.00
#
_symmetry.space_group_name_H-M   'P 1'
#
loop_
_entity.id
_entity.type
_entity.pdbx_description
1 polymer ?
#
loop_
_entity_poly.entity_id
_entity_poly.type
_entity_poly.pdbx_seq_one_letter_code
_entity_poly.pdbx_strand_id
1 'polypeptide(L)'
;YSLNKLRRDLEILYYFYLEISARKTAKELNIDYGVVHRKFMQFRKLIAEYCNKQARKLNGELELDESYFGGRRKGNRGRGAKNKTIVFGILERKGQIYTKIVENVSAETLMKEIENKTKKGSVFYTDGWKSYASLEQYGKHNIIDHDKELVDKNHNHINGIEGFWSFAKERFHKYHGID
;
A
#
# COMPACT_ATOMS: atom_id res chain seq x y z
N TYR A 1 -24.92 -2.76 -25.35
CA TYR A 1 -24.51 -1.62 -24.52
C TYR A 1 -24.81 -0.34 -25.30
N SER A 2 -25.65 0.60 -24.80
CA SER A 2 -26.00 1.79 -25.56
C SER A 2 -24.86 2.81 -25.59
N LEU A 3 -24.73 3.56 -26.70
CA LEU A 3 -23.71 4.62 -26.85
C LEU A 3 -23.76 5.65 -25.71
N ASN A 4 -24.97 6.03 -25.29
CA ASN A 4 -25.15 6.99 -24.18
C ASN A 4 -24.63 6.45 -22.86
N LYS A 5 -24.75 5.15 -22.61
CA LYS A 5 -24.23 4.51 -21.43
C LYS A 5 -22.70 4.45 -21.47
N LEU A 6 -22.13 4.14 -22.63
CA LEU A 6 -20.68 4.12 -22.82
C LEU A 6 -20.08 5.52 -22.60
N ARG A 7 -20.68 6.56 -23.20
CA ARG A 7 -20.24 7.95 -23.02
C ARG A 7 -20.21 8.34 -21.54
N ARG A 8 -21.31 8.07 -20.82
CA ARG A 8 -21.39 8.35 -19.39
C ARG A 8 -20.33 7.62 -18.58
N ASP A 9 -20.08 6.33 -18.89
CA ASP A 9 -19.07 5.55 -18.19
C ASP A 9 -17.64 6.08 -18.46
N LEU A 10 -17.37 6.58 -19.66
CA LEU A 10 -16.10 7.25 -19.98
C LEU A 10 -15.95 8.60 -19.24
N GLU A 11 -17.01 9.39 -19.14
CA GLU A 11 -17.00 10.62 -18.35
C GLU A 11 -16.70 10.33 -16.86
N ILE A 12 -17.35 9.32 -16.27
CA ILE A 12 -17.08 8.88 -14.90
C ILE A 12 -15.63 8.40 -14.75
N LEU A 13 -15.11 7.64 -15.72
CA LEU A 13 -13.72 7.17 -15.73
C LEU A 13 -12.73 8.33 -15.79
N TYR A 14 -13.02 9.37 -16.59
CA TYR A 14 -12.18 10.55 -16.68
C TYR A 14 -12.07 11.29 -15.33
N TYR A 15 -13.18 11.48 -14.61
CA TYR A 15 -13.15 12.07 -13.27
C TYR A 15 -12.45 11.16 -12.25
N PHE A 16 -12.56 9.84 -12.39
CA PHE A 16 -11.80 8.89 -11.58
C PHE A 16 -10.29 9.03 -11.82
N TYR A 17 -9.88 9.15 -13.09
CA TYR A 17 -8.48 9.37 -13.48
C TYR A 17 -7.94 10.69 -12.93
N LEU A 18 -8.74 11.76 -12.91
CA LEU A 18 -8.39 13.05 -12.32
C LEU A 18 -8.40 13.03 -10.78
N GLU A 19 -8.63 11.89 -10.16
CA GLU A 19 -8.72 11.72 -8.70
C GLU A 19 -9.78 12.61 -8.03
N ILE A 20 -10.83 12.98 -8.76
CA ILE A 20 -11.96 13.71 -8.19
C ILE A 20 -12.81 12.76 -7.36
N SER A 21 -13.28 13.20 -6.17
CA SER A 21 -14.11 12.34 -5.31
C SER A 21 -15.43 11.96 -5.98
N ALA A 22 -15.94 10.76 -5.69
CA ALA A 22 -17.20 10.28 -6.27
C ALA A 22 -18.38 11.23 -6.00
N ARG A 23 -18.42 11.90 -4.84
CA ARG A 23 -19.45 12.88 -4.49
C ARG A 23 -19.39 14.12 -5.38
N LYS A 24 -18.19 14.65 -5.62
CA LYS A 24 -17.99 15.81 -6.49
C LYS A 24 -18.28 15.44 -7.95
N THR A 25 -17.80 14.28 -8.41
CA THR A 25 -18.11 13.76 -9.76
C THR A 25 -19.62 13.62 -9.99
N ALA A 26 -20.34 13.08 -9.03
CA ALA A 26 -21.80 12.90 -9.10
C ALA A 26 -22.50 14.26 -9.30
N LYS A 27 -22.06 15.28 -8.57
CA LYS A 27 -22.59 16.65 -8.69
C LYS A 27 -22.28 17.27 -10.05
N GLU A 28 -21.02 17.18 -10.50
CA GLU A 28 -20.59 17.78 -11.79
C GLU A 28 -21.28 17.15 -13.00
N LEU A 29 -21.48 15.83 -12.97
CA LEU A 29 -22.12 15.09 -14.05
C LEU A 29 -23.66 15.02 -13.93
N ASN A 30 -24.23 15.56 -12.86
CA ASN A 30 -25.66 15.42 -12.52
C ASN A 30 -26.13 13.96 -12.53
N ILE A 31 -25.36 13.08 -11.90
CA ILE A 31 -25.61 11.64 -11.79
C ILE A 31 -25.78 11.27 -10.31
N ASP A 32 -26.62 10.27 -10.03
CA ASP A 32 -26.76 9.73 -8.68
C ASP A 32 -25.40 9.27 -8.10
N TYR A 33 -25.14 9.65 -6.85
CA TYR A 33 -23.89 9.32 -6.16
C TYR A 33 -23.62 7.81 -6.10
N GLY A 34 -24.65 7.00 -5.84
CA GLY A 34 -24.50 5.55 -5.77
C GLY A 34 -24.06 4.93 -7.10
N VAL A 35 -24.46 5.53 -8.23
CA VAL A 35 -23.99 5.09 -9.55
C VAL A 35 -22.51 5.37 -9.72
N VAL A 36 -22.07 6.59 -9.43
CA VAL A 36 -20.65 6.98 -9.53
C VAL A 36 -19.79 6.18 -8.56
N HIS A 37 -20.24 6.02 -7.32
CA HIS A 37 -19.52 5.26 -6.30
C HIS A 37 -19.32 3.80 -6.72
N ARG A 38 -20.37 3.10 -7.20
CA ARG A 38 -20.26 1.73 -7.70
C ARG A 38 -19.26 1.62 -8.86
N LYS A 39 -19.27 2.61 -9.80
CA LYS A 39 -18.31 2.64 -10.90
C LYS A 39 -16.87 2.81 -10.41
N PHE A 40 -16.63 3.73 -9.48
CA PHE A 40 -15.31 3.91 -8.87
C PHE A 40 -14.82 2.64 -8.18
N MET A 41 -15.69 1.94 -7.45
CA MET A 41 -15.33 0.65 -6.83
C MET A 41 -15.04 -0.42 -7.88
N GLN A 42 -15.78 -0.45 -8.99
CA GLN A 42 -15.50 -1.34 -10.11
C GLN A 42 -14.14 -1.07 -10.74
N PHE A 43 -13.79 0.20 -10.99
CA PHE A 43 -12.48 0.56 -11.53
C PHE A 43 -11.34 0.16 -10.59
N ARG A 44 -11.48 0.39 -9.28
CA ARG A 44 -10.48 -0.05 -8.29
C ARG A 44 -10.28 -1.57 -8.29
N LYS A 45 -11.37 -2.34 -8.37
CA LYS A 45 -11.30 -3.80 -8.46
C LYS A 45 -10.56 -4.26 -9.72
N LEU A 46 -10.88 -3.69 -10.88
CA LEU A 46 -10.22 -4.01 -12.15
C LEU A 46 -8.72 -3.67 -12.10
N ILE A 47 -8.35 -2.54 -11.53
CA ILE A 47 -6.95 -2.16 -11.33
C ILE A 47 -6.25 -3.16 -10.41
N ALA A 48 -6.86 -3.52 -9.28
CA ALA A 48 -6.29 -4.49 -8.35
C ALA A 48 -6.11 -5.87 -8.98
N GLU A 49 -7.09 -6.35 -9.76
CA GLU A 49 -7.02 -7.59 -10.51
C GLU A 49 -5.90 -7.56 -11.56
N TYR A 50 -5.77 -6.45 -12.30
CA TYR A 50 -4.69 -6.26 -13.26
C TYR A 50 -3.31 -6.29 -12.59
N CYS A 51 -3.13 -5.55 -11.50
CA CYS A 51 -1.88 -5.54 -10.73
C CYS A 51 -1.54 -6.94 -10.20
N ASN A 52 -2.53 -7.69 -9.69
CA ASN A 52 -2.32 -9.05 -9.22
C ASN A 52 -1.91 -10.01 -10.33
N LYS A 53 -2.45 -9.87 -11.55
CA LYS A 53 -2.06 -10.67 -12.72
C LYS A 53 -0.63 -10.38 -13.18
N GLN A 54 -0.17 -9.14 -13.02
CA GLN A 54 1.20 -8.73 -13.35
C GLN A 54 2.21 -9.04 -12.23
N ALA A 55 1.72 -9.48 -11.07
CA ALA A 55 2.58 -9.73 -9.91
C ALA A 55 3.56 -10.88 -10.18
N ARG A 56 4.84 -10.60 -10.04
CA ARG A 56 5.94 -11.55 -10.02
C ARG A 56 6.58 -11.62 -8.65
N LYS A 57 7.41 -12.62 -8.41
CA LYS A 57 8.25 -12.58 -7.21
C LYS A 57 9.28 -11.46 -7.33
N LEU A 58 9.30 -10.59 -6.33
CA LEU A 58 10.26 -9.50 -6.20
C LEU A 58 11.65 -10.05 -5.87
N ASN A 59 12.70 -9.36 -6.31
CA ASN A 59 14.08 -9.80 -6.07
C ASN A 59 15.07 -8.62 -6.00
N GLY A 60 16.32 -8.93 -5.68
CA GLY A 60 17.37 -7.91 -5.55
C GLY A 60 17.28 -7.18 -4.22
N GLU A 61 17.26 -5.86 -4.22
CA GLU A 61 17.19 -5.03 -3.03
C GLU A 61 15.74 -4.70 -2.68
N LEU A 62 15.28 -5.13 -1.51
CA LEU A 62 13.90 -5.08 -1.08
C LEU A 62 13.76 -4.32 0.24
N GLU A 63 12.95 -3.28 0.27
CA GLU A 63 12.60 -2.55 1.49
C GLU A 63 11.28 -3.10 2.03
N LEU A 64 11.24 -3.42 3.32
CA LEU A 64 10.08 -3.98 4.00
C LEU A 64 9.65 -3.04 5.12
N ASP A 65 8.37 -2.78 5.20
CA ASP A 65 7.79 -1.98 6.29
C ASP A 65 6.28 -2.24 6.39
N GLU A 66 5.70 -1.90 7.53
CA GLU A 66 4.26 -1.92 7.74
C GLU A 66 3.70 -0.54 8.00
N SER A 67 2.49 -0.28 7.51
CA SER A 67 1.79 0.96 7.74
C SER A 67 0.37 0.73 8.25
N TYR A 68 -0.07 1.63 9.13
CA TYR A 68 -1.35 1.54 9.81
C TYR A 68 -2.32 2.56 9.21
N PHE A 69 -3.43 2.05 8.63
CA PHE A 69 -4.49 2.85 8.02
C PHE A 69 -5.74 2.84 8.90
N GLY A 70 -6.44 3.96 8.95
CA GLY A 70 -7.66 4.14 9.75
C GLY A 70 -7.75 5.52 10.38
N GLY A 71 -8.96 5.90 10.82
CA GLY A 71 -9.24 7.21 11.40
C GLY A 71 -8.45 7.53 12.66
N ARG A 72 -8.20 8.82 12.87
CA ARG A 72 -7.55 9.32 14.09
C ARG A 72 -8.54 9.24 15.25
N ARG A 73 -8.26 8.43 16.27
CA ARG A 73 -9.04 8.42 17.53
C ARG A 73 -8.34 9.25 18.60
N LYS A 74 -9.11 10.06 19.32
CA LYS A 74 -8.60 10.81 20.50
C LYS A 74 -8.14 9.81 21.56
N GLY A 75 -6.93 9.99 22.09
CA GLY A 75 -6.43 9.28 23.27
C GLY A 75 -5.37 8.21 23.04
N ASN A 76 -5.31 7.55 21.88
CA ASN A 76 -4.31 6.50 21.62
C ASN A 76 -3.45 6.83 20.40
N ARG A 77 -2.16 7.08 20.62
CA ARG A 77 -1.14 7.26 19.59
C ARG A 77 -0.29 5.99 19.49
N GLY A 78 0.16 5.63 18.29
CA GLY A 78 1.12 4.55 18.05
C GLY A 78 0.53 3.20 17.60
N ARG A 79 1.37 2.17 17.62
CA ARG A 79 1.10 0.80 17.13
C ARG A 79 -0.06 0.07 17.84
N GLY A 80 -0.50 0.52 19.01
CA GLY A 80 -1.55 -0.12 19.82
C GLY A 80 -2.97 0.40 19.59
N ALA A 81 -3.26 1.24 18.61
CA ALA A 81 -4.60 1.77 18.37
C ALA A 81 -5.50 0.68 17.77
N LYS A 82 -6.41 0.13 18.60
CA LYS A 82 -7.45 -0.83 18.17
C LYS A 82 -8.20 -0.30 16.94
N ASN A 83 -8.48 -1.19 15.96
CA ASN A 83 -9.23 -0.94 14.72
C ASN A 83 -8.47 -0.15 13.63
N LYS A 84 -7.15 -0.23 13.57
CA LYS A 84 -6.41 0.17 12.37
C LYS A 84 -6.15 -1.05 11.49
N THR A 85 -6.33 -0.87 10.19
CA THR A 85 -5.94 -1.86 9.19
C THR A 85 -4.43 -1.82 9.02
N ILE A 86 -3.79 -2.96 9.22
CA ILE A 86 -2.34 -3.11 9.04
C ILE A 86 -2.09 -3.48 7.59
N VAL A 87 -1.25 -2.71 6.91
CA VAL A 87 -0.83 -3.01 5.54
C VAL A 87 0.68 -3.25 5.55
N PHE A 88 1.07 -4.45 5.22
CA PHE A 88 2.47 -4.82 5.00
C PHE A 88 2.87 -4.51 3.57
N GLY A 89 4.08 -3.99 3.36
CA GLY A 89 4.63 -3.62 2.07
C GLY A 89 6.01 -4.22 1.81
N ILE A 90 6.26 -4.55 0.55
CA ILE A 90 7.56 -4.95 0.03
C ILE A 90 7.84 -4.10 -1.20
N LEU A 91 8.84 -3.23 -1.14
CA LEU A 91 9.28 -2.40 -2.26
C LEU A 91 10.57 -2.96 -2.85
N GLU A 92 10.55 -3.30 -4.12
CA GLU A 92 11.76 -3.59 -4.89
C GLU A 92 12.38 -2.26 -5.34
N ARG A 93 13.62 -1.96 -4.93
CA ARG A 93 14.30 -0.72 -5.33
C ARG A 93 14.34 -0.60 -6.85
N LYS A 94 13.86 0.53 -7.38
CA LYS A 94 13.70 0.78 -8.83
C LYS A 94 12.74 -0.19 -9.54
N GLY A 95 11.86 -0.84 -8.80
CA GLY A 95 10.94 -1.87 -9.32
C GLY A 95 9.51 -1.71 -8.83
N GLN A 96 8.90 -2.85 -8.55
CA GLN A 96 7.50 -2.95 -8.15
C GLN A 96 7.33 -2.84 -6.63
N ILE A 97 6.12 -2.50 -6.21
CA ILE A 97 5.70 -2.61 -4.83
C ILE A 97 4.59 -3.65 -4.69
N TYR A 98 4.69 -4.47 -3.67
CA TYR A 98 3.63 -5.36 -3.21
C TYR A 98 3.09 -4.87 -1.88
N THR A 99 1.77 -4.85 -1.74
CA THR A 99 1.10 -4.52 -0.49
C THR A 99 0.06 -5.56 -0.13
N LYS A 100 -0.09 -5.84 1.17
CA LYS A 100 -1.07 -6.82 1.68
C LYS A 100 -1.64 -6.36 3.01
N ILE A 101 -2.96 -6.43 3.15
CA ILE A 101 -3.60 -6.32 4.45
C ILE A 101 -3.26 -7.59 5.24
N VAL A 102 -2.72 -7.42 6.44
CA VAL A 102 -2.35 -8.50 7.35
C VAL A 102 -3.10 -8.36 8.68
N GLU A 103 -3.35 -9.47 9.34
CA GLU A 103 -4.08 -9.48 10.61
C GLU A 103 -3.20 -8.97 11.76
N ASN A 104 -1.91 -9.25 11.69
CA ASN A 104 -0.92 -8.85 12.69
C ASN A 104 0.48 -8.77 12.05
N VAL A 105 1.43 -8.23 12.82
CA VAL A 105 2.84 -8.09 12.43
C VAL A 105 3.73 -9.15 13.09
N SER A 106 3.21 -10.36 13.34
CA SER A 106 4.04 -11.45 13.86
C SER A 106 5.07 -11.91 12.81
N ALA A 107 6.19 -12.45 13.29
CA ALA A 107 7.22 -12.99 12.41
C ALA A 107 6.67 -14.04 11.44
N GLU A 108 5.78 -14.91 11.91
CA GLU A 108 5.14 -15.94 11.09
C GLU A 108 4.29 -15.34 9.96
N THR A 109 3.45 -14.35 10.28
CA THR A 109 2.58 -13.67 9.28
C THR A 109 3.42 -12.98 8.23
N LEU A 110 4.45 -12.22 8.63
CA LEU A 110 5.27 -11.46 7.69
C LEU A 110 6.16 -12.38 6.86
N MET A 111 6.81 -13.39 7.46
CA MET A 111 7.64 -14.34 6.72
C MET A 111 6.85 -15.10 5.66
N LYS A 112 5.63 -15.52 5.95
CA LYS A 112 4.75 -16.15 4.96
C LYS A 112 4.53 -15.28 3.72
N GLU A 113 4.29 -13.99 3.89
CA GLU A 113 4.12 -13.07 2.76
C GLU A 113 5.45 -12.84 2.03
N ILE A 114 6.56 -12.71 2.77
CA ILE A 114 7.90 -12.53 2.18
C ILE A 114 8.28 -13.72 1.31
N GLU A 115 8.17 -14.95 1.82
CA GLU A 115 8.48 -16.16 1.07
C GLU A 115 7.61 -16.34 -0.17
N ASN A 116 6.32 -15.98 -0.07
CA ASN A 116 5.39 -16.07 -1.19
C ASN A 116 5.70 -15.05 -2.29
N LYS A 117 6.19 -13.87 -1.93
CA LYS A 117 6.28 -12.71 -2.84
C LYS A 117 7.70 -12.32 -3.23
N THR A 118 8.71 -12.91 -2.59
CA THR A 118 10.12 -12.60 -2.89
C THR A 118 10.89 -13.84 -3.29
N LYS A 119 12.04 -13.64 -3.90
CA LYS A 119 13.01 -14.71 -4.18
C LYS A 119 13.98 -14.84 -3.02
N LYS A 120 14.29 -16.08 -2.63
CA LYS A 120 15.34 -16.39 -1.67
C LYS A 120 16.69 -15.85 -2.18
N GLY A 121 17.51 -15.35 -1.25
CA GLY A 121 18.81 -14.75 -1.58
C GLY A 121 18.73 -13.27 -1.94
N SER A 122 17.56 -12.64 -1.86
CA SER A 122 17.43 -11.18 -1.96
C SER A 122 18.08 -10.47 -0.78
N VAL A 123 18.34 -9.17 -0.93
CA VAL A 123 18.82 -8.30 0.14
C VAL A 123 17.64 -7.53 0.71
N PHE A 124 17.41 -7.68 2.00
CA PHE A 124 16.27 -7.07 2.69
C PHE A 124 16.73 -5.91 3.58
N TYR A 125 16.00 -4.81 3.53
CA TYR A 125 16.17 -3.62 4.36
C TYR A 125 14.91 -3.42 5.19
N THR A 126 15.04 -3.35 6.52
CA THR A 126 13.92 -3.15 7.46
C THR A 126 14.30 -2.16 8.55
N ASP A 127 13.31 -1.67 9.29
CA ASP A 127 13.56 -1.13 10.63
C ASP A 127 13.99 -2.26 11.58
N GLY A 128 14.49 -1.91 12.77
CA GLY A 128 14.98 -2.85 13.78
C GLY A 128 13.90 -3.70 14.48
N TRP A 129 12.72 -3.90 13.85
CA TRP A 129 11.61 -4.62 14.46
C TRP A 129 11.87 -6.12 14.57
N LYS A 130 11.60 -6.69 15.78
CA LYS A 130 11.89 -8.11 16.11
C LYS A 130 11.22 -9.14 15.19
N SER A 131 10.12 -8.79 14.53
CA SER A 131 9.41 -9.68 13.61
C SER A 131 10.21 -10.05 12.36
N TYR A 132 11.30 -9.35 12.09
CA TYR A 132 12.18 -9.60 10.95
C TYR A 132 13.42 -10.45 11.28
N ALA A 133 13.56 -10.92 12.51
CA ALA A 133 14.73 -11.71 12.94
C ALA A 133 14.98 -12.98 12.12
N SER A 134 13.93 -13.57 11.52
CA SER A 134 14.03 -14.78 10.69
C SER A 134 14.51 -14.51 9.26
N LEU A 135 14.60 -13.26 8.82
CA LEU A 135 15.00 -12.90 7.45
C LEU A 135 16.43 -13.34 7.10
N GLU A 136 17.33 -13.39 8.06
CA GLU A 136 18.72 -13.82 7.84
C GLU A 136 18.84 -15.25 7.29
N GLN A 137 17.86 -16.10 7.58
CA GLN A 137 17.80 -17.47 7.04
C GLN A 137 17.31 -17.51 5.58
N TYR A 138 16.67 -16.44 5.12
CA TYR A 138 16.05 -16.36 3.80
C TYR A 138 16.87 -15.54 2.81
N GLY A 139 17.58 -14.50 3.29
CA GLY A 139 18.44 -13.64 2.49
C GLY A 139 19.31 -12.73 3.35
N LYS A 140 20.08 -11.85 2.71
CA LYS A 140 20.88 -10.86 3.44
C LYS A 140 19.95 -9.83 4.07
N HIS A 141 20.04 -9.64 5.39
CA HIS A 141 19.21 -8.69 6.13
C HIS A 141 20.05 -7.51 6.64
N ASN A 142 19.65 -6.30 6.28
CA ASN A 142 20.23 -5.06 6.74
C ASN A 142 19.20 -4.33 7.59
N ILE A 143 19.52 -4.07 8.84
CA ILE A 143 18.67 -3.35 9.79
C ILE A 143 19.06 -1.87 9.76
N ILE A 144 18.08 -0.99 9.59
CA ILE A 144 18.24 0.45 9.60
C ILE A 144 17.83 0.98 10.98
N ASP A 145 18.75 1.61 11.67
CA ASP A 145 18.52 2.23 12.97
C ASP A 145 18.26 3.73 12.79
N HIS A 146 16.98 4.10 12.73
CA HIS A 146 16.56 5.50 12.54
C HIS A 146 16.95 6.44 13.69
N ASP A 147 17.26 5.90 14.87
CA ASP A 147 17.66 6.71 16.03
C ASP A 147 19.10 7.20 15.91
N LYS A 148 19.90 6.61 15.04
CA LYS A 148 21.31 6.96 14.87
C LYS A 148 21.63 7.73 13.61
N GLU A 149 21.08 7.33 12.47
CA GLU A 149 21.31 8.01 11.18
C GLU A 149 20.14 7.72 10.21
N LEU A 150 19.65 8.74 9.48
CA LEU A 150 18.61 8.57 8.44
C LEU A 150 19.11 7.73 7.25
N VAL A 151 20.42 7.67 7.06
CA VAL A 151 21.10 6.85 6.06
C VAL A 151 22.37 6.32 6.74
N ASP A 152 22.51 5.01 6.81
CA ASP A 152 23.72 4.38 7.37
C ASP A 152 24.95 4.71 6.49
N LYS A 153 26.18 4.55 7.05
CA LYS A 153 27.45 4.77 6.35
C LYS A 153 27.60 4.01 5.04
N ASN A 154 26.81 2.95 4.82
CA ASN A 154 26.78 2.16 3.60
C ASN A 154 25.62 2.56 2.66
N HIS A 155 24.99 3.74 2.84
CA HIS A 155 23.82 4.21 2.11
C HIS A 155 22.59 3.29 2.21
N ASN A 156 22.49 2.50 3.30
CA ASN A 156 21.31 1.71 3.57
C ASN A 156 20.18 2.60 4.08
N HIS A 157 18.98 2.44 3.55
CA HIS A 157 17.79 3.18 3.92
C HIS A 157 16.52 2.40 3.54
N ILE A 158 15.37 2.81 4.09
CA ILE A 158 14.03 2.36 3.70
C ILE A 158 13.17 3.53 3.21
N ASN A 159 13.81 4.62 2.77
CA ASN A 159 13.14 5.85 2.36
C ASN A 159 12.15 5.64 1.20
N GLY A 160 12.38 4.62 0.36
CA GLY A 160 11.49 4.29 -0.76
C GLY A 160 10.11 3.85 -0.29
N ILE A 161 10.07 2.89 0.63
CA ILE A 161 8.79 2.38 1.16
C ILE A 161 8.12 3.40 2.10
N GLU A 162 8.90 4.15 2.88
CA GLU A 162 8.37 5.26 3.70
C GLU A 162 7.74 6.36 2.84
N GLY A 163 8.40 6.75 1.75
CA GLY A 163 7.88 7.69 0.76
C GLY A 163 6.58 7.18 0.13
N PHE A 164 6.51 5.88 -0.19
CA PHE A 164 5.29 5.26 -0.68
C PHE A 164 4.15 5.35 0.35
N TRP A 165 4.42 5.05 1.64
CA TRP A 165 3.39 5.17 2.68
C TRP A 165 2.91 6.61 2.87
N SER A 166 3.81 7.58 2.82
CA SER A 166 3.47 9.00 2.88
C SER A 166 2.54 9.39 1.74
N PHE A 167 2.89 9.03 0.51
CA PHE A 167 2.08 9.24 -0.68
C PHE A 167 0.71 8.56 -0.57
N ALA A 168 0.66 7.29 -0.16
CA ALA A 168 -0.58 6.54 0.00
C ALA A 168 -1.51 7.20 1.04
N LYS A 169 -0.96 7.59 2.20
CA LYS A 169 -1.73 8.26 3.26
C LYS A 169 -2.30 9.60 2.80
N GLU A 170 -1.53 10.39 2.05
CA GLU A 170 -2.02 11.64 1.45
C GLU A 170 -3.22 11.39 0.52
N ARG A 171 -3.13 10.37 -0.35
CA ARG A 171 -4.23 10.00 -1.25
C ARG A 171 -5.46 9.53 -0.50
N PHE A 172 -5.29 8.71 0.55
CA PHE A 172 -6.42 8.24 1.36
C PHE A 172 -7.05 9.32 2.22
N HIS A 173 -6.31 10.35 2.59
CA HIS A 173 -6.85 11.48 3.36
C HIS A 173 -8.03 12.17 2.65
N LYS A 174 -8.07 12.17 1.32
CA LYS A 174 -9.18 12.72 0.51
C LYS A 174 -10.51 12.00 0.73
N TYR A 175 -10.50 10.77 1.20
CA TYR A 175 -11.71 9.95 1.29
C TYR A 175 -12.41 10.03 2.65
N HIS A 176 -11.84 10.73 3.65
CA HIS A 176 -12.46 11.05 4.94
C HIS A 176 -13.28 9.91 5.57
N GLY A 177 -12.68 8.76 5.79
CA GLY A 177 -13.32 7.59 6.38
C GLY A 177 -13.47 6.44 5.39
N ILE A 178 -12.35 5.80 5.12
CA ILE A 178 -12.31 4.46 4.55
C ILE A 178 -12.42 3.51 5.74
N ASP A 179 -13.47 2.67 5.74
CA ASP A 179 -13.65 1.59 6.70
C ASP A 179 -12.68 0.44 6.39
#